data_2843d2961a42d3c04ff00584a695f015
#
_entry.id   2843d2961a42d3c04ff00584a695f015
#
_cell.length_a   1.000
_cell.length_b   1.000
_cell.length_c   1.000
_cell.angle_alpha   90.00
_cell.angle_beta   90.00
_cell.angle_gamma   90.00
#
_symmetry.space_group_name_H-M   'P 1'
#
loop_
_entity.id
_entity.type
_entity.pdbx_description
1 polymer ?
#
loop_
_entity_poly.entity_id
_entity_poly.type
_entity_poly.pdbx_seq_one_letter_code
_entity_poly.pdbx_strand_id
1 'polypeptide(L)'
;NFNNFLITAVVNEEAAKDNLLANLLTVVQEKNFQGVDIDFEYIRPEDRIPFADFVADVRNYLAPYGYHVSVALAPKTSDTQPGLLYEGKDYGLLGEAADSVLLMTYEWGYTYGPPMAVAPIDQVRRVVEYAVTRIDPAKIDLGIPNYGYDWTLPFVQGSSRATTVSNLGAVQIAVEAGVPIEFDEVAQSPYFRYEKDGQLHEVWFEDVRSYRAKFALLPEYSLRGMGYWQIMRFFRPNWLLLEDTFVIQRP
;
A
#
# COMPACT_ATOMS: atom_id res chain seq x y z
N ASN A 1 -1.89 -9.12 14.94
CA ASN A 1 -0.79 -10.07 14.65
C ASN A 1 -1.16 -10.84 13.41
N PHE A 2 -0.32 -10.83 12.40
CA PHE A 2 -0.46 -11.66 11.21
C PHE A 2 -0.40 -13.16 11.61
N ASN A 3 -1.35 -13.95 11.14
CA ASN A 3 -1.45 -15.37 11.49
C ASN A 3 -1.65 -16.21 10.21
N ASN A 4 -0.55 -16.64 9.63
CA ASN A 4 -0.55 -17.44 8.41
C ASN A 4 -1.19 -18.83 8.59
N PHE A 5 -1.28 -19.38 9.81
CA PHE A 5 -2.04 -20.61 10.07
C PHE A 5 -3.55 -20.43 9.83
N LEU A 6 -4.11 -19.27 10.22
CA LEU A 6 -5.51 -18.96 9.93
C LEU A 6 -5.73 -18.79 8.41
N ILE A 7 -4.79 -18.17 7.71
CA ILE A 7 -4.87 -18.06 6.25
C ILE A 7 -4.86 -19.46 5.63
N THR A 8 -3.89 -20.31 5.99
CA THR A 8 -3.82 -21.69 5.50
C THR A 8 -5.12 -22.45 5.75
N ALA A 9 -5.73 -22.33 6.93
CA ALA A 9 -7.00 -22.97 7.24
C ALA A 9 -8.12 -22.47 6.32
N VAL A 10 -8.28 -21.14 6.20
CA VAL A 10 -9.36 -20.53 5.40
C VAL A 10 -9.24 -20.88 3.91
N VAL A 11 -8.03 -20.94 3.35
CA VAL A 11 -7.84 -21.19 1.92
C VAL A 11 -7.87 -22.69 1.57
N ASN A 12 -7.67 -23.61 2.54
CA ASN A 12 -7.63 -25.04 2.31
C ASN A 12 -8.80 -25.84 2.91
N GLU A 13 -9.56 -25.27 3.87
CA GLU A 13 -10.68 -25.93 4.54
C GLU A 13 -12.01 -25.38 4.04
N GLU A 14 -12.78 -26.17 3.29
CA GLU A 14 -14.04 -25.76 2.65
C GLU A 14 -15.04 -25.19 3.66
N ALA A 15 -15.23 -25.86 4.80
CA ALA A 15 -16.16 -25.38 5.83
C ALA A 15 -15.74 -24.03 6.45
N ALA A 16 -14.44 -23.76 6.62
CA ALA A 16 -13.94 -22.48 7.11
C ALA A 16 -14.17 -21.37 6.07
N LYS A 17 -13.90 -21.66 4.81
CA LYS A 17 -14.14 -20.78 3.68
C LYS A 17 -15.61 -20.43 3.55
N ASP A 18 -16.51 -21.42 3.52
CA ASP A 18 -17.95 -21.21 3.38
C ASP A 18 -18.53 -20.35 4.50
N ASN A 19 -18.09 -20.59 5.74
CA ASN A 19 -18.47 -19.76 6.87
C ASN A 19 -18.00 -18.31 6.72
N LEU A 20 -16.78 -18.09 6.22
CA LEU A 20 -16.26 -16.74 5.98
C LEU A 20 -17.04 -16.05 4.89
N LEU A 21 -17.32 -16.72 3.76
CA LEU A 21 -18.10 -16.16 2.65
C LEU A 21 -19.50 -15.69 3.10
N ALA A 22 -20.20 -16.52 3.86
CA ALA A 22 -21.51 -16.18 4.41
C ALA A 22 -21.45 -14.96 5.35
N ASN A 23 -20.44 -14.91 6.21
CA ASN A 23 -20.21 -13.80 7.13
C ASN A 23 -19.84 -12.50 6.37
N LEU A 24 -19.00 -12.58 5.34
CA LEU A 24 -18.65 -11.43 4.51
C LEU A 24 -19.91 -10.83 3.85
N LEU A 25 -20.75 -11.66 3.24
CA LEU A 25 -22.01 -11.20 2.63
C LEU A 25 -22.90 -10.51 3.66
N THR A 26 -23.07 -11.10 4.83
CA THR A 26 -23.87 -10.52 5.91
C THR A 26 -23.32 -9.14 6.31
N VAL A 27 -22.00 -9.02 6.52
CA VAL A 27 -21.39 -7.77 6.96
C VAL A 27 -21.49 -6.68 5.89
N VAL A 28 -21.22 -6.99 4.62
CA VAL A 28 -21.30 -5.97 3.56
C VAL A 28 -22.72 -5.45 3.38
N GLN A 29 -23.72 -6.32 3.54
CA GLN A 29 -25.13 -5.94 3.51
C GLN A 29 -25.55 -5.08 4.71
N GLU A 30 -25.23 -5.54 5.93
CA GLU A 30 -25.60 -4.83 7.16
C GLU A 30 -24.93 -3.46 7.29
N LYS A 31 -23.69 -3.34 6.80
CA LYS A 31 -22.90 -2.09 6.87
C LYS A 31 -23.05 -1.21 5.64
N ASN A 32 -23.78 -1.67 4.63
CA ASN A 32 -23.93 -0.99 3.34
C ASN A 32 -22.57 -0.65 2.69
N PHE A 33 -21.64 -1.62 2.73
CA PHE A 33 -20.36 -1.52 2.04
C PHE A 33 -20.53 -1.86 0.55
N GLN A 34 -19.68 -1.31 -0.30
CA GLN A 34 -19.69 -1.56 -1.75
C GLN A 34 -18.89 -2.82 -2.15
N GLY A 35 -18.13 -3.39 -1.23
CA GLY A 35 -17.31 -4.56 -1.51
C GLY A 35 -16.37 -4.93 -0.37
N VAL A 36 -15.39 -5.76 -0.71
CA VAL A 36 -14.39 -6.31 0.21
C VAL A 36 -13.00 -6.10 -0.38
N ASP A 37 -12.06 -5.65 0.43
CA ASP A 37 -10.63 -5.69 0.12
C ASP A 37 -9.96 -6.80 0.94
N ILE A 38 -9.25 -7.71 0.24
CA ILE A 38 -8.57 -8.86 0.86
C ILE A 38 -7.11 -8.49 1.09
N ASP A 39 -6.79 -8.13 2.33
CA ASP A 39 -5.43 -7.77 2.75
C ASP A 39 -4.81 -8.86 3.63
N PHE A 40 -4.61 -10.05 3.03
CA PHE A 40 -3.89 -11.15 3.68
C PHE A 40 -2.40 -11.01 3.42
N GLU A 41 -1.61 -10.99 4.48
CA GLU A 41 -0.16 -10.91 4.41
C GLU A 41 0.51 -12.19 4.91
N TYR A 42 1.80 -12.36 4.59
CA TYR A 42 2.62 -13.51 4.98
C TYR A 42 2.04 -14.87 4.55
N ILE A 43 1.52 -14.92 3.32
CA ILE A 43 0.99 -16.15 2.73
C ILE A 43 2.15 -17.09 2.43
N ARG A 44 2.01 -18.35 2.83
CA ARG A 44 3.03 -19.35 2.59
C ARG A 44 3.16 -19.66 1.11
N PRO A 45 4.36 -20.04 0.61
CA PRO A 45 4.55 -20.41 -0.79
C PRO A 45 3.62 -21.55 -1.25
N GLU A 46 3.36 -22.55 -0.38
CA GLU A 46 2.45 -23.64 -0.63
C GLU A 46 0.98 -23.23 -0.76
N ASP A 47 0.60 -22.10 -0.12
CA ASP A 47 -0.76 -21.56 -0.16
C ASP A 47 -0.97 -20.59 -1.35
N ARG A 48 0.01 -20.40 -2.23
CA ARG A 48 -0.04 -19.43 -3.35
C ARG A 48 -1.23 -19.66 -4.30
N ILE A 49 -1.44 -20.90 -4.71
CA ILE A 49 -2.57 -21.28 -5.58
C ILE A 49 -3.88 -21.29 -4.77
N PRO A 50 -3.98 -22.00 -3.62
CA PRO A 50 -5.18 -21.96 -2.78
C PRO A 50 -5.64 -20.53 -2.41
N PHE A 51 -4.72 -19.60 -2.23
CA PHE A 51 -5.08 -18.21 -1.96
C PHE A 51 -5.70 -17.50 -3.16
N ALA A 52 -5.18 -17.72 -4.36
CA ALA A 52 -5.79 -17.16 -5.58
C ALA A 52 -7.18 -17.77 -5.83
N ASP A 53 -7.34 -19.07 -5.64
CA ASP A 53 -8.63 -19.74 -5.72
C ASP A 53 -9.62 -19.19 -4.67
N PHE A 54 -9.16 -18.95 -3.44
CA PHE A 54 -9.98 -18.31 -2.40
C PHE A 54 -10.44 -16.91 -2.81
N VAL A 55 -9.57 -16.07 -3.39
CA VAL A 55 -9.96 -14.74 -3.88
C VAL A 55 -11.01 -14.85 -4.97
N ALA A 56 -10.86 -15.79 -5.90
CA ALA A 56 -11.84 -16.06 -6.95
C ALA A 56 -13.19 -16.55 -6.36
N ASP A 57 -13.17 -17.40 -5.34
CA ASP A 57 -14.37 -17.87 -4.64
C ASP A 57 -15.11 -16.72 -3.95
N VAL A 58 -14.38 -15.82 -3.24
CA VAL A 58 -14.96 -14.61 -2.63
C VAL A 58 -15.64 -13.74 -3.69
N ARG A 59 -14.95 -13.49 -4.80
CA ARG A 59 -15.49 -12.70 -5.93
C ARG A 59 -16.73 -13.36 -6.51
N ASN A 60 -16.67 -14.64 -6.83
CA ASN A 60 -17.79 -15.37 -7.43
C ASN A 60 -19.00 -15.44 -6.48
N TYR A 61 -18.78 -15.55 -5.19
CA TYR A 61 -19.83 -15.57 -4.17
C TYR A 61 -20.53 -14.22 -4.03
N LEU A 62 -19.77 -13.12 -4.09
CA LEU A 62 -20.29 -11.76 -3.89
C LEU A 62 -20.81 -11.09 -5.18
N ALA A 63 -20.34 -11.52 -6.37
CA ALA A 63 -20.69 -10.96 -7.65
C ALA A 63 -22.21 -10.93 -7.96
N PRO A 64 -23.03 -11.97 -7.63
CA PRO A 64 -24.48 -11.93 -7.87
C PRO A 64 -25.20 -10.81 -7.11
N TYR A 65 -24.58 -10.27 -6.06
CA TYR A 65 -25.10 -9.19 -5.24
C TYR A 65 -24.52 -7.82 -5.63
N GLY A 66 -23.64 -7.77 -6.63
CA GLY A 66 -23.03 -6.54 -7.15
C GLY A 66 -21.88 -5.97 -6.30
N TYR A 67 -21.31 -6.76 -5.39
CA TYR A 67 -20.19 -6.33 -4.56
C TYR A 67 -18.85 -6.51 -5.25
N HIS A 68 -17.99 -5.49 -5.12
CA HIS A 68 -16.64 -5.49 -5.66
C HIS A 68 -15.66 -6.22 -4.74
N VAL A 69 -14.70 -6.96 -5.32
CA VAL A 69 -13.65 -7.64 -4.56
C VAL A 69 -12.28 -7.20 -5.05
N SER A 70 -11.51 -6.58 -4.17
CA SER A 70 -10.11 -6.23 -4.39
C SER A 70 -9.16 -7.06 -3.54
N VAL A 71 -7.89 -7.09 -3.93
CA VAL A 71 -6.82 -7.74 -3.16
C VAL A 71 -5.59 -6.86 -3.06
N ALA A 72 -5.04 -6.72 -1.85
CA ALA A 72 -3.81 -5.98 -1.61
C ALA A 72 -2.57 -6.84 -1.91
N LEU A 73 -1.64 -6.28 -2.69
CA LEU A 73 -0.44 -6.96 -3.17
C LEU A 73 0.83 -6.30 -2.62
N ALA A 74 1.70 -7.09 -1.99
CA ALA A 74 3.03 -6.65 -1.62
C ALA A 74 3.85 -6.24 -2.87
N PRO A 75 4.75 -5.24 -2.77
CA PRO A 75 5.44 -4.66 -3.92
C PRO A 75 6.50 -5.61 -4.49
N LYS A 76 6.17 -6.32 -5.57
CA LYS A 76 7.07 -7.23 -6.30
C LYS A 76 7.64 -6.59 -7.55
N THR A 77 8.85 -7.01 -7.92
CA THR A 77 9.53 -6.64 -9.16
C THR A 77 9.90 -7.85 -10.03
N SER A 78 9.57 -9.07 -9.58
CA SER A 78 9.75 -10.32 -10.33
C SER A 78 8.88 -11.44 -9.77
N ASP A 79 8.65 -12.50 -10.56
CA ASP A 79 7.93 -13.70 -10.12
C ASP A 79 8.67 -14.45 -9.00
N THR A 80 9.98 -14.42 -9.05
CA THR A 80 10.87 -15.18 -8.16
C THR A 80 11.41 -14.36 -7.00
N GLN A 81 10.80 -13.19 -6.70
CA GLN A 81 11.23 -12.37 -5.57
C GLN A 81 11.09 -13.15 -4.26
N PRO A 82 12.20 -13.36 -3.52
CA PRO A 82 12.17 -14.18 -2.31
C PRO A 82 11.59 -13.39 -1.13
N GLY A 83 11.02 -14.13 -0.20
CA GLY A 83 10.52 -13.60 1.08
C GLY A 83 9.05 -13.88 1.31
N LEU A 84 8.70 -14.05 2.57
CA LEU A 84 7.36 -14.46 3.01
C LEU A 84 6.24 -13.49 2.61
N LEU A 85 6.56 -12.20 2.40
CA LEU A 85 5.61 -11.21 1.88
C LEU A 85 5.27 -11.44 0.39
N TYR A 86 6.13 -12.13 -0.36
CA TYR A 86 6.12 -12.15 -1.81
C TYR A 86 5.79 -13.52 -2.42
N GLU A 87 6.34 -14.59 -1.87
CA GLU A 87 6.32 -15.91 -2.50
C GLU A 87 4.92 -16.52 -2.60
N GLY A 88 4.06 -16.24 -1.62
CA GLY A 88 2.65 -16.68 -1.60
C GLY A 88 1.70 -15.81 -2.43
N LYS A 89 2.19 -14.71 -3.05
CA LYS A 89 1.36 -13.81 -3.86
C LYS A 89 1.78 -13.87 -5.34
N ASP A 90 0.93 -14.44 -6.17
CA ASP A 90 1.10 -14.47 -7.63
C ASP A 90 0.29 -13.35 -8.26
N TYR A 91 0.98 -12.39 -8.91
CA TYR A 91 0.31 -11.24 -9.49
C TYR A 91 -0.67 -11.61 -10.62
N GLY A 92 -0.29 -12.56 -11.47
CA GLY A 92 -1.14 -13.00 -12.57
C GLY A 92 -2.41 -13.66 -12.06
N LEU A 93 -2.27 -14.67 -11.21
CA LEU A 93 -3.42 -15.40 -10.65
C LEU A 93 -4.34 -14.48 -9.82
N LEU A 94 -3.78 -13.60 -9.00
CA LEU A 94 -4.58 -12.67 -8.17
C LEU A 94 -5.23 -11.57 -9.00
N GLY A 95 -4.57 -11.09 -10.06
CA GLY A 95 -5.15 -10.16 -11.03
C GLY A 95 -6.30 -10.74 -11.83
N GLU A 96 -6.27 -12.04 -12.13
CA GLU A 96 -7.40 -12.77 -12.75
C GLU A 96 -8.53 -12.99 -11.75
N ALA A 97 -8.21 -13.39 -10.52
CA ALA A 97 -9.16 -13.75 -9.47
C ALA A 97 -9.99 -12.56 -8.96
N ALA A 98 -9.39 -11.39 -8.77
CA ALA A 98 -10.03 -10.20 -8.22
C ALA A 98 -10.64 -9.29 -9.29
N ASP A 99 -11.52 -8.37 -8.90
CA ASP A 99 -12.03 -7.29 -9.75
C ASP A 99 -10.99 -6.18 -9.91
N SER A 100 -10.22 -5.88 -8.85
CA SER A 100 -9.08 -4.99 -8.88
C SER A 100 -8.01 -5.40 -7.87
N VAL A 101 -6.81 -4.82 -8.00
CA VAL A 101 -5.70 -5.05 -7.09
C VAL A 101 -5.16 -3.72 -6.59
N LEU A 102 -4.78 -3.65 -5.31
CA LEU A 102 -4.06 -2.53 -4.74
C LEU A 102 -2.57 -2.91 -4.60
N LEU A 103 -1.70 -2.22 -5.32
CA LEU A 103 -0.26 -2.37 -5.11
C LEU A 103 0.15 -1.58 -3.87
N MET A 104 0.64 -2.23 -2.82
CA MET A 104 1.11 -1.58 -1.60
C MET A 104 2.51 -0.96 -1.80
N THR A 105 2.60 0.03 -2.68
CA THR A 105 3.82 0.71 -3.11
C THR A 105 4.31 1.74 -2.08
N TYR A 106 4.53 1.29 -0.86
CA TYR A 106 5.02 2.05 0.29
C TYR A 106 5.80 1.14 1.26
N GLU A 107 6.29 1.68 2.37
CA GLU A 107 7.08 0.99 3.40
C GLU A 107 8.49 0.58 2.94
N TRP A 108 9.12 1.27 1.96
CA TRP A 108 10.57 1.16 1.78
C TRP A 108 11.30 1.78 2.96
N GLY A 109 11.03 3.07 3.28
CA GLY A 109 11.31 3.61 4.59
C GLY A 109 10.19 3.21 5.56
N TYR A 110 10.53 2.60 6.69
CA TYR A 110 9.57 2.11 7.66
C TYR A 110 10.15 2.09 9.08
N THR A 111 9.32 1.78 10.05
CA THR A 111 9.63 1.88 11.48
C THR A 111 10.96 1.23 11.90
N TYR A 112 11.34 0.11 11.31
CA TYR A 112 12.52 -0.68 11.72
C TYR A 112 13.68 -0.64 10.72
N GLY A 113 13.49 0.02 9.59
CA GLY A 113 14.50 0.21 8.55
C GLY A 113 15.29 1.51 8.74
N PRO A 114 16.37 1.70 7.96
CA PRO A 114 17.12 2.94 7.96
C PRO A 114 16.33 4.10 7.39
N PRO A 115 16.74 5.35 7.66
CA PRO A 115 16.12 6.53 7.08
C PRO A 115 16.12 6.49 5.56
N MET A 116 14.93 6.56 4.97
CA MET A 116 14.72 6.68 3.53
C MET A 116 13.26 7.03 3.23
N ALA A 117 12.98 7.40 1.99
CA ALA A 117 11.61 7.69 1.52
C ALA A 117 10.68 6.50 1.75
N VAL A 118 9.44 6.77 2.17
CA VAL A 118 8.39 5.75 2.37
C VAL A 118 8.04 5.09 1.04
N ALA A 119 7.96 5.87 -0.04
CA ALA A 119 7.61 5.42 -1.38
C ALA A 119 8.49 6.10 -2.45
N PRO A 120 9.79 5.71 -2.55
CA PRO A 120 10.69 6.26 -3.56
C PRO A 120 10.18 5.97 -4.96
N ILE A 121 10.08 6.99 -5.81
CA ILE A 121 9.43 6.88 -7.13
C ILE A 121 10.09 5.86 -8.05
N ASP A 122 11.41 5.73 -7.97
CA ASP A 122 12.17 4.74 -8.73
C ASP A 122 11.78 3.31 -8.37
N GLN A 123 11.55 3.02 -7.08
CA GLN A 123 11.10 1.71 -6.61
C GLN A 123 9.62 1.48 -6.94
N VAL A 124 8.77 2.49 -6.72
CA VAL A 124 7.34 2.43 -7.09
C VAL A 124 7.19 2.12 -8.58
N ARG A 125 7.93 2.82 -9.44
CA ARG A 125 7.93 2.60 -10.90
C ARG A 125 8.30 1.15 -11.26
N ARG A 126 9.35 0.59 -10.67
CA ARG A 126 9.76 -0.80 -10.93
C ARG A 126 8.67 -1.82 -10.58
N VAL A 127 7.92 -1.56 -9.51
CA VAL A 127 6.78 -2.41 -9.14
C VAL A 127 5.66 -2.29 -10.16
N VAL A 128 5.32 -1.08 -10.60
CA VAL A 128 4.29 -0.84 -11.63
C VAL A 128 4.70 -1.48 -12.95
N GLU A 129 5.95 -1.28 -13.41
CA GLU A 129 6.49 -1.89 -14.62
C GLU A 129 6.37 -3.41 -14.62
N TYR A 130 6.65 -4.05 -13.50
CA TYR A 130 6.44 -5.48 -13.36
C TYR A 130 4.94 -5.84 -13.34
N ALA A 131 4.13 -5.13 -12.55
CA ALA A 131 2.72 -5.43 -12.37
C ALA A 131 1.94 -5.39 -13.69
N VAL A 132 2.16 -4.40 -14.56
CA VAL A 132 1.47 -4.28 -15.86
C VAL A 132 1.85 -5.37 -16.86
N THR A 133 2.92 -6.14 -16.60
CA THR A 133 3.24 -7.35 -17.38
C THR A 133 2.44 -8.57 -16.96
N ARG A 134 1.76 -8.52 -15.82
CA ARG A 134 1.05 -9.65 -15.18
C ARG A 134 -0.43 -9.42 -15.00
N ILE A 135 -0.85 -8.18 -14.86
CA ILE A 135 -2.20 -7.76 -14.52
C ILE A 135 -2.65 -6.71 -15.52
N ASP A 136 -3.89 -6.77 -15.96
CA ASP A 136 -4.50 -5.71 -16.77
C ASP A 136 -4.38 -4.37 -16.02
N PRO A 137 -3.72 -3.35 -16.60
CA PRO A 137 -3.58 -2.05 -15.97
C PRO A 137 -4.91 -1.44 -15.50
N ALA A 138 -6.01 -1.71 -16.19
CA ALA A 138 -7.35 -1.25 -15.84
C ALA A 138 -7.90 -1.87 -14.52
N LYS A 139 -7.19 -2.85 -13.95
CA LYS A 139 -7.49 -3.44 -12.64
C LYS A 139 -6.54 -2.98 -11.53
N ILE A 140 -5.49 -2.21 -11.85
CA ILE A 140 -4.44 -1.84 -10.89
C ILE A 140 -4.73 -0.50 -10.25
N ASP A 141 -4.81 -0.47 -8.92
CA ASP A 141 -4.79 0.74 -8.10
C ASP A 141 -3.38 0.92 -7.50
N LEU A 142 -2.82 2.12 -7.63
CA LEU A 142 -1.52 2.47 -7.06
C LEU A 142 -1.67 2.83 -5.59
N GLY A 143 -0.92 2.17 -4.71
CA GLY A 143 -0.87 2.48 -3.29
C GLY A 143 -0.11 3.79 -3.03
N ILE A 144 -0.75 4.73 -2.33
CA ILE A 144 -0.21 6.04 -1.99
C ILE A 144 -0.09 6.16 -0.46
N PRO A 145 1.11 6.39 0.10
CA PRO A 145 1.25 6.63 1.53
C PRO A 145 0.79 8.04 1.89
N ASN A 146 0.16 8.18 3.05
CA ASN A 146 -0.27 9.47 3.58
C ASN A 146 0.37 9.76 4.94
N TYR A 147 1.65 9.43 5.07
CA TYR A 147 2.44 9.54 6.29
C TYR A 147 3.94 9.56 5.97
N GLY A 148 4.73 9.80 6.99
CA GLY A 148 6.18 9.74 6.97
C GLY A 148 6.74 9.13 8.25
N TYR A 149 8.04 9.16 8.37
CA TYR A 149 8.77 8.67 9.53
C TYR A 149 9.84 9.67 9.97
N ASP A 150 10.07 9.69 11.28
CA ASP A 150 11.10 10.45 11.97
C ASP A 150 12.05 9.47 12.67
N TRP A 151 13.31 9.45 12.24
CA TRP A 151 14.37 8.61 12.82
C TRP A 151 15.28 9.43 13.71
N THR A 152 15.56 8.94 14.91
CA THR A 152 16.67 9.43 15.73
C THR A 152 17.98 8.81 15.22
N LEU A 153 19.00 9.62 15.01
CA LEU A 153 20.31 9.19 14.51
C LEU A 153 21.36 9.09 15.64
N PRO A 154 22.37 8.20 15.51
CA PRO A 154 22.60 7.28 14.40
C PRO A 154 21.60 6.11 14.38
N PHE A 155 21.20 5.66 13.18
CA PHE A 155 20.39 4.46 13.03
C PHE A 155 21.24 3.21 13.39
N VAL A 156 20.66 2.32 14.19
CA VAL A 156 21.26 1.03 14.58
C VAL A 156 20.29 -0.09 14.25
N GLN A 157 20.67 -0.94 13.31
CA GLN A 157 19.85 -2.08 12.89
C GLN A 157 19.47 -2.97 14.06
N GLY A 158 18.15 -3.29 14.15
CA GLY A 158 17.57 -4.15 15.19
C GLY A 158 17.27 -3.46 16.53
N SER A 159 17.72 -2.20 16.73
CA SER A 159 17.43 -1.44 17.95
C SER A 159 16.73 -0.10 17.69
N SER A 160 17.06 0.59 16.60
CA SER A 160 16.41 1.85 16.23
C SER A 160 14.98 1.61 15.77
N ARG A 161 14.11 2.55 16.14
CA ARG A 161 12.70 2.54 15.77
C ARG A 161 12.26 3.95 15.41
N ALA A 162 11.89 4.14 14.15
CA ALA A 162 11.34 5.42 13.71
C ALA A 162 9.94 5.68 14.27
N THR A 163 9.63 6.94 14.49
CA THR A 163 8.29 7.39 14.87
C THR A 163 7.49 7.75 13.63
N THR A 164 6.30 7.22 13.50
CA THR A 164 5.41 7.60 12.39
C THR A 164 4.91 9.03 12.58
N VAL A 165 5.00 9.85 11.53
CA VAL A 165 4.50 11.23 11.52
C VAL A 165 3.47 11.42 10.41
N SER A 166 2.52 12.35 10.61
CA SER A 166 1.68 12.80 9.50
C SER A 166 2.46 13.77 8.62
N ASN A 167 2.09 13.91 7.35
CA ASN A 167 2.73 14.88 6.46
C ASN A 167 2.61 16.31 6.99
N LEU A 168 1.45 16.67 7.59
CA LEU A 168 1.29 17.95 8.27
C LEU A 168 2.23 18.08 9.47
N GLY A 169 2.34 17.02 10.28
CA GLY A 169 3.26 16.99 11.44
C GLY A 169 4.72 17.14 11.03
N ALA A 170 5.14 16.52 9.92
CA ALA A 170 6.49 16.68 9.39
C ALA A 170 6.78 18.14 9.01
N VAL A 171 5.84 18.81 8.31
CA VAL A 171 5.97 20.24 8.00
C VAL A 171 6.05 21.09 9.28
N GLN A 172 5.22 20.80 10.30
CA GLN A 172 5.25 21.51 11.56
C GLN A 172 6.60 21.34 12.28
N ILE A 173 7.16 20.14 12.34
CA ILE A 173 8.49 19.89 12.91
C ILE A 173 9.55 20.73 12.20
N ALA A 174 9.55 20.77 10.86
CA ALA A 174 10.52 21.56 10.11
C ALA A 174 10.41 23.07 10.41
N VAL A 175 9.17 23.59 10.50
CA VAL A 175 8.91 24.99 10.84
C VAL A 175 9.36 25.31 12.27
N GLU A 176 9.03 24.49 13.25
CA GLU A 176 9.41 24.67 14.67
C GLU A 176 10.93 24.58 14.87
N ALA A 177 11.60 23.69 14.12
CA ALA A 177 13.04 23.56 14.15
C ALA A 177 13.77 24.65 13.33
N GLY A 178 13.05 25.41 12.51
CA GLY A 178 13.63 26.44 11.64
C GLY A 178 14.53 25.89 10.55
N VAL A 179 14.27 24.68 10.06
CA VAL A 179 15.08 24.00 9.04
C VAL A 179 14.35 23.96 7.68
N PRO A 180 15.09 24.01 6.57
CA PRO A 180 14.48 23.86 5.23
C PRO A 180 14.04 22.40 4.99
N ILE A 181 12.96 22.22 4.24
CA ILE A 181 12.56 20.94 3.69
C ILE A 181 13.28 20.76 2.35
N GLU A 182 14.18 19.80 2.30
CA GLU A 182 14.91 19.39 1.11
C GLU A 182 14.07 18.43 0.26
N PHE A 183 14.56 18.10 -0.93
CA PHE A 183 13.88 17.16 -1.83
C PHE A 183 14.91 16.27 -2.51
N ASP A 184 14.76 14.96 -2.35
CA ASP A 184 15.58 13.98 -3.04
C ASP A 184 15.06 13.76 -4.47
N GLU A 185 15.85 14.11 -5.46
CA GLU A 185 15.47 14.06 -6.88
C GLU A 185 15.36 12.63 -7.42
N VAL A 186 16.00 11.66 -6.81
CA VAL A 186 15.93 10.24 -7.21
C VAL A 186 14.68 9.58 -6.64
N ALA A 187 14.49 9.71 -5.33
CA ALA A 187 13.31 9.21 -4.64
C ALA A 187 12.05 10.04 -4.94
N GLN A 188 12.21 11.28 -5.43
CA GLN A 188 11.15 12.28 -5.59
C GLN A 188 10.34 12.42 -4.30
N SER A 189 11.05 12.59 -3.18
CA SER A 189 10.44 12.66 -1.84
C SER A 189 11.07 13.76 -1.00
N PRO A 190 10.27 14.50 -0.22
CA PRO A 190 10.76 15.51 0.72
C PRO A 190 11.38 14.86 1.95
N TYR A 191 12.44 15.48 2.45
CA TYR A 191 13.10 15.12 3.69
C TYR A 191 13.72 16.33 4.35
N PHE A 192 14.09 16.20 5.63
CA PHE A 192 14.90 17.17 6.34
C PHE A 192 15.60 16.55 7.56
N ARG A 193 16.59 17.28 8.07
CA ARG A 193 17.27 16.94 9.31
C ARG A 193 17.09 18.06 10.33
N TYR A 194 16.96 17.69 11.61
CA TYR A 194 16.84 18.66 12.68
C TYR A 194 17.44 18.10 13.98
N GLU A 195 17.74 18.97 14.93
CA GLU A 195 18.21 18.57 16.25
C GLU A 195 17.08 18.68 17.27
N LYS A 196 16.95 17.65 18.11
CA LYS A 196 16.02 17.61 19.22
C LYS A 196 16.67 16.92 20.42
N ASP A 197 16.66 17.57 21.59
CA ASP A 197 17.22 17.05 22.84
C ASP A 197 18.70 16.61 22.71
N GLY A 198 19.48 17.31 21.88
CA GLY A 198 20.89 17.01 21.60
C GLY A 198 21.10 15.80 20.67
N GLN A 199 20.06 15.31 20.03
CA GLN A 199 20.13 14.23 19.05
C GLN A 199 19.74 14.72 17.67
N LEU A 200 20.45 14.24 16.65
CA LEU A 200 20.12 14.49 15.25
C LEU A 200 18.98 13.57 14.82
N HIS A 201 18.01 14.14 14.13
CA HIS A 201 16.87 13.46 13.54
C HIS A 201 16.86 13.60 12.02
N GLU A 202 16.28 12.62 11.34
CA GLU A 202 16.00 12.68 9.90
C GLU A 202 14.55 12.27 9.64
N VAL A 203 13.82 13.11 8.91
CA VAL A 203 12.41 12.91 8.59
C VAL A 203 12.24 12.75 7.09
N TRP A 204 11.51 11.70 6.69
CA TRP A 204 11.03 11.51 5.31
C TRP A 204 9.51 11.44 5.31
N PHE A 205 8.87 12.10 4.34
CA PHE A 205 7.42 12.19 4.28
C PHE A 205 6.93 12.42 2.85
N GLU A 206 5.65 12.75 2.65
CA GLU A 206 5.10 13.05 1.33
C GLU A 206 4.58 14.50 1.27
N ASP A 207 4.81 15.18 0.14
CA ASP A 207 4.23 16.47 -0.16
C ASP A 207 3.67 16.53 -1.59
N VAL A 208 3.19 17.68 -2.04
CA VAL A 208 2.59 17.85 -3.38
C VAL A 208 3.55 17.49 -4.52
N ARG A 209 4.86 17.65 -4.31
CA ARG A 209 5.89 17.29 -5.32
C ARG A 209 5.98 15.78 -5.49
N SER A 210 6.07 15.06 -4.38
CA SER A 210 6.14 13.60 -4.36
C SER A 210 4.84 12.94 -4.79
N TYR A 211 3.68 13.51 -4.42
CA TYR A 211 2.38 13.05 -4.93
C TYR A 211 2.24 13.25 -6.43
N ARG A 212 2.68 14.40 -6.96
CA ARG A 212 2.63 14.66 -8.41
C ARG A 212 3.45 13.64 -9.20
N ALA A 213 4.62 13.25 -8.71
CA ALA A 213 5.44 12.21 -9.32
C ALA A 213 4.72 10.86 -9.37
N LYS A 214 4.02 10.48 -8.27
CA LYS A 214 3.23 9.25 -8.21
C LYS A 214 1.97 9.31 -9.08
N PHE A 215 1.26 10.43 -9.08
CA PHE A 215 0.07 10.63 -9.91
C PHE A 215 0.37 10.53 -11.41
N ALA A 216 1.56 10.95 -11.85
CA ALA A 216 1.98 10.82 -13.22
C ALA A 216 2.05 9.37 -13.72
N LEU A 217 2.25 8.39 -12.83
CA LEU A 217 2.27 6.97 -13.20
C LEU A 217 0.90 6.46 -13.67
N LEU A 218 -0.20 7.05 -13.19
CA LEU A 218 -1.55 6.57 -13.54
C LEU A 218 -1.81 6.67 -15.05
N PRO A 219 -1.72 7.85 -15.69
CA PRO A 219 -1.90 7.95 -17.12
C PRO A 219 -0.74 7.30 -17.91
N GLU A 220 0.48 7.32 -17.40
CA GLU A 220 1.66 6.73 -18.05
C GLU A 220 1.50 5.23 -18.28
N TYR A 221 0.94 4.51 -17.30
CA TYR A 221 0.71 3.06 -17.36
C TYR A 221 -0.75 2.66 -17.55
N SER A 222 -1.65 3.62 -17.76
CA SER A 222 -3.10 3.42 -17.89
C SER A 222 -3.72 2.67 -16.71
N LEU A 223 -3.28 3.01 -15.50
CA LEU A 223 -3.77 2.37 -14.28
C LEU A 223 -5.23 2.75 -14.00
N ARG A 224 -5.95 1.86 -13.29
CA ARG A 224 -7.34 2.05 -12.88
C ARG A 224 -7.52 3.26 -11.97
N GLY A 225 -6.62 3.41 -10.99
CA GLY A 225 -6.73 4.45 -9.99
C GLY A 225 -5.67 4.37 -8.91
N MET A 226 -6.01 4.86 -7.72
CA MET A 226 -5.11 4.81 -6.56
C MET A 226 -5.89 4.56 -5.28
N GLY A 227 -5.20 3.97 -4.29
CA GLY A 227 -5.68 3.78 -2.94
C GLY A 227 -4.72 4.39 -1.91
N TYR A 228 -5.25 4.99 -0.85
CA TYR A 228 -4.44 5.64 0.18
C TYR A 228 -4.30 4.78 1.43
N TRP A 229 -3.10 4.64 1.92
CA TRP A 229 -2.80 4.21 3.26
C TRP A 229 -2.20 5.38 4.05
N GLN A 230 -2.95 6.02 4.99
CA GLN A 230 -4.33 5.80 5.35
C GLN A 230 -5.11 7.13 5.41
N ILE A 231 -6.42 7.09 5.22
CA ILE A 231 -7.27 8.29 5.19
C ILE A 231 -7.37 9.02 6.54
N MET A 232 -7.01 8.35 7.65
CA MET A 232 -7.02 8.94 9.00
C MET A 232 -6.01 10.09 9.18
N ARG A 233 -5.10 10.31 8.22
CA ARG A 233 -4.08 11.37 8.24
C ARG A 233 -4.37 12.39 7.16
N PHE A 234 -5.26 13.33 7.47
CA PHE A 234 -5.65 14.36 6.51
C PHE A 234 -4.50 15.31 6.18
N PHE A 235 -4.25 15.49 4.88
CA PHE A 235 -3.28 16.45 4.36
C PHE A 235 -3.89 17.22 3.21
N ARG A 236 -4.44 18.41 3.49
CA ARG A 236 -5.19 19.22 2.52
C ARG A 236 -4.49 19.45 1.19
N PRO A 237 -3.15 19.73 1.14
CA PRO A 237 -2.48 19.93 -0.14
C PRO A 237 -2.58 18.74 -1.11
N ASN A 238 -2.57 17.50 -0.57
CA ASN A 238 -2.78 16.31 -1.39
C ASN A 238 -4.18 16.27 -2.02
N TRP A 239 -5.22 16.56 -1.23
CA TRP A 239 -6.60 16.54 -1.73
C TRP A 239 -6.85 17.61 -2.79
N LEU A 240 -6.28 18.79 -2.62
CA LEU A 240 -6.35 19.85 -3.63
C LEU A 240 -5.63 19.45 -4.92
N LEU A 241 -4.46 18.83 -4.82
CA LEU A 241 -3.74 18.32 -5.99
C LEU A 241 -4.52 17.20 -6.69
N LEU A 242 -5.15 16.30 -5.92
CA LEU A 242 -5.96 15.20 -6.46
C LEU A 242 -7.15 15.74 -7.26
N GLU A 243 -7.89 16.71 -6.71
CA GLU A 243 -9.04 17.36 -7.36
C GLU A 243 -8.63 18.17 -8.60
N ASP A 244 -7.44 18.78 -8.59
CA ASP A 244 -6.90 19.51 -9.74
C ASP A 244 -6.41 18.57 -10.85
N THR A 245 -5.98 17.36 -10.50
CA THR A 245 -5.34 16.42 -11.45
C THR A 245 -6.35 15.46 -12.08
N PHE A 246 -7.36 15.01 -11.32
CA PHE A 246 -8.26 13.94 -11.74
C PHE A 246 -9.73 14.27 -11.53
N VAL A 247 -10.57 13.69 -12.40
CA VAL A 247 -12.02 13.63 -12.16
C VAL A 247 -12.30 12.43 -11.27
N ILE A 248 -12.63 12.70 -10.00
CA ILE A 248 -12.90 11.65 -9.02
C ILE A 248 -14.27 11.02 -9.29
N GLN A 249 -14.28 9.75 -9.67
CA GLN A 249 -15.50 8.97 -9.78
C GLN A 249 -16.00 8.60 -8.38
N ARG A 250 -17.29 8.86 -8.14
CA ARG A 250 -17.97 8.41 -6.92
C ARG A 250 -18.80 7.17 -7.26
N PRO A 251 -18.78 6.14 -6.40
CA PRO A 251 -19.59 4.95 -6.61
C PRO A 251 -21.09 5.24 -6.54
#